data_530ca2e54d2d46077341d06a3bfce974
#
_entry.id   530ca2e54d2d46077341d06a3bfce974
#
_cell.length_a   1.000
_cell.length_b   1.000
_cell.length_c   1.000
_cell.angle_alpha   90.00
_cell.angle_beta   90.00
_cell.angle_gamma   90.00
#
_symmetry.space_group_name_H-M   'P 1'
#
loop_
_entity.id
_entity.type
_entity.pdbx_description
1 polymer ?
#
loop_
_entity_poly.entity_id
_entity_poly.type
_entity_poly.pdbx_seq_one_letter_code
_entity_poly.pdbx_strand_id
1 'polypeptide(L)'
;MKKVKAMLILTAFIGLSSCGGNSADDLKKDEKLLKETMQKCSTGKLKLNDKNCVNVKKVQAEMAKEVWDKNKSEIEAKVKKNEKYIENGQYEHMFDLFPKKVAEHVGKANGVTAKEFVEEISKYAPEEYGDGKLILTRDFSKARVNQTFVGRTYAVVPLSSQFKTSDGKSEEGKSQTLIFEDEGQWYMINIDKISIPVLKEVYPDLKELKELK
;
A
#
# COMPACT_ATOMS: atom_id res chain seq x y z
N MET A 1 40.90 58.57 24.77
CA MET A 1 39.56 57.98 24.48
C MET A 1 39.50 57.61 22.99
N LYS A 2 39.74 56.33 22.67
CA LYS A 2 39.70 55.83 21.26
C LYS A 2 38.36 55.24 20.99
N LYS A 3 37.60 55.79 20.05
CA LYS A 3 36.29 55.28 19.59
C LYS A 3 36.53 54.11 18.63
N VAL A 4 36.17 52.87 19.03
CA VAL A 4 36.14 51.71 18.16
C VAL A 4 34.83 51.73 17.37
N LYS A 5 34.91 51.91 16.05
CA LYS A 5 33.79 51.77 15.13
C LYS A 5 33.54 50.28 14.89
N ALA A 6 32.41 49.75 15.38
CA ALA A 6 31.94 48.43 15.04
C ALA A 6 31.40 48.45 13.59
N MET A 7 32.07 47.73 12.71
CA MET A 7 31.67 47.54 11.32
C MET A 7 30.74 46.33 11.27
N LEU A 8 29.45 46.58 11.14
CA LEU A 8 28.43 45.52 10.90
C LEU A 8 28.62 45.00 9.46
N ILE A 9 29.17 43.80 9.37
CA ILE A 9 29.19 43.07 8.11
C ILE A 9 27.84 42.40 7.95
N LEU A 10 26.99 43.01 7.12
CA LEU A 10 25.72 42.46 6.69
C LEU A 10 26.01 41.39 5.62
N THR A 11 26.18 40.14 6.03
CA THR A 11 26.25 39.02 5.09
C THR A 11 24.86 38.79 4.50
N ALA A 12 24.65 39.38 3.32
CA ALA A 12 23.51 39.06 2.48
C ALA A 12 23.65 37.59 2.05
N PHE A 13 22.87 36.71 2.67
CA PHE A 13 22.61 35.38 2.11
C PHE A 13 21.82 35.57 0.80
N ILE A 14 22.57 35.64 -0.30
CA ILE A 14 21.99 35.50 -1.61
C ILE A 14 21.55 34.02 -1.69
N GLY A 15 20.26 33.79 -1.39
CA GLY A 15 19.61 32.52 -1.69
C GLY A 15 19.69 32.30 -3.20
N LEU A 16 20.63 31.49 -3.63
CA LEU A 16 20.62 30.90 -4.96
C LEU A 16 19.36 30.04 -5.04
N SER A 17 18.25 30.65 -5.46
CA SER A 17 17.10 29.91 -5.98
C SER A 17 17.59 29.17 -7.24
N SER A 18 18.15 27.98 -7.02
CA SER A 18 18.44 27.02 -8.05
C SER A 18 17.16 26.75 -8.81
N CYS A 19 17.07 27.21 -10.05
CA CYS A 19 16.01 26.87 -11.00
C CYS A 19 15.99 25.40 -11.42
N GLY A 20 16.67 24.52 -10.70
CA GLY A 20 16.65 23.08 -10.86
C GLY A 20 16.01 22.46 -9.63
N GLY A 21 14.91 21.71 -9.80
CA GLY A 21 14.29 20.98 -8.69
C GLY A 21 15.28 20.09 -7.95
N ASN A 22 14.98 19.74 -6.70
CA ASN A 22 15.81 18.88 -5.85
C ASN A 22 16.11 17.56 -6.55
N SER A 23 17.37 17.13 -6.54
CA SER A 23 17.73 15.81 -7.05
C SER A 23 17.23 14.70 -6.11
N ALA A 24 17.15 13.47 -6.57
CA ALA A 24 16.83 12.33 -5.70
C ALA A 24 17.88 12.18 -4.57
N ASP A 25 19.14 12.45 -4.87
CA ASP A 25 20.23 12.37 -3.88
C ASP A 25 20.13 13.47 -2.81
N ASP A 26 19.69 14.68 -3.16
CA ASP A 26 19.44 15.73 -2.18
C ASP A 26 18.29 15.35 -1.24
N LEU A 27 17.21 14.80 -1.82
CA LEU A 27 16.06 14.31 -1.06
C LEU A 27 16.39 13.15 -0.13
N LYS A 28 17.29 12.24 -0.53
CA LYS A 28 17.77 11.15 0.34
C LYS A 28 18.59 11.65 1.54
N LYS A 29 19.36 12.71 1.36
CA LYS A 29 20.25 13.26 2.38
C LYS A 29 19.53 14.15 3.38
N ASP A 30 18.39 14.71 3.01
CA ASP A 30 17.61 15.65 3.83
C ASP A 30 16.18 15.11 4.00
N GLU A 31 15.95 14.42 5.13
CA GLU A 31 14.64 13.85 5.48
C GLU A 31 13.54 14.92 5.59
N LYS A 32 13.90 16.12 6.09
CA LYS A 32 12.94 17.24 6.21
C LYS A 32 12.50 17.72 4.83
N LEU A 33 13.47 17.94 3.94
CA LEU A 33 13.21 18.33 2.56
C LEU A 33 12.37 17.28 1.83
N LEU A 34 12.68 15.98 2.03
CA LEU A 34 11.88 14.88 1.47
C LEU A 34 10.43 14.95 1.96
N LYS A 35 10.19 15.04 3.28
CA LYS A 35 8.83 15.12 3.85
C LYS A 35 8.06 16.34 3.34
N GLU A 36 8.69 17.51 3.32
CA GLU A 36 8.05 18.73 2.81
C GLU A 36 7.68 18.60 1.33
N THR A 37 8.55 18.00 0.53
CA THR A 37 8.30 17.80 -0.91
C THR A 37 7.21 16.75 -1.13
N MET A 38 7.22 15.65 -0.37
CA MET A 38 6.14 14.65 -0.37
C MET A 38 4.78 15.30 -0.07
N GLN A 39 4.72 16.15 0.96
CA GLN A 39 3.50 16.88 1.33
C GLN A 39 3.01 17.80 0.21
N LYS A 40 3.92 18.51 -0.48
CA LYS A 40 3.55 19.37 -1.62
C LYS A 40 2.99 18.55 -2.78
N CYS A 41 3.54 17.36 -3.03
CA CYS A 41 3.05 16.45 -4.07
C CYS A 41 1.68 15.85 -3.71
N SER A 42 1.51 15.37 -2.46
CA SER A 42 0.27 14.74 -1.99
C SER A 42 -0.91 15.72 -1.95
N THR A 43 -0.64 17.00 -1.62
CA THR A 43 -1.67 18.05 -1.53
C THR A 43 -1.97 18.73 -2.87
N GLY A 44 -1.27 18.34 -3.95
CA GLY A 44 -1.44 18.95 -5.28
C GLY A 44 -0.82 20.35 -5.43
N LYS A 45 -0.05 20.83 -4.42
CA LYS A 45 0.74 22.07 -4.54
C LYS A 45 1.82 21.99 -5.62
N LEU A 46 2.33 20.78 -5.86
CA LEU A 46 3.14 20.43 -7.02
C LEU A 46 2.37 19.44 -7.87
N LYS A 47 2.46 19.57 -9.20
CA LYS A 47 1.87 18.60 -10.13
C LYS A 47 2.62 17.27 -10.04
N LEU A 48 1.94 16.14 -10.22
CA LEU A 48 2.57 14.80 -10.14
C LEU A 48 3.69 14.57 -11.16
N ASN A 49 3.69 15.32 -12.26
CA ASN A 49 4.75 15.32 -13.28
C ASN A 49 5.86 16.38 -13.02
N ASP A 50 5.76 17.17 -11.95
CA ASP A 50 6.84 18.04 -11.50
C ASP A 50 8.09 17.23 -11.18
N LYS A 51 9.28 17.76 -11.56
CA LYS A 51 10.56 17.10 -11.36
C LYS A 51 10.80 16.68 -9.91
N ASN A 52 10.37 17.52 -8.96
CA ASN A 52 10.49 17.20 -7.54
C ASN A 52 9.62 15.99 -7.15
N CYS A 53 8.37 15.92 -7.63
CA CYS A 53 7.49 14.79 -7.35
C CYS A 53 7.98 13.50 -8.04
N VAL A 54 8.56 13.60 -9.23
CA VAL A 54 9.20 12.46 -9.91
C VAL A 54 10.41 11.96 -9.11
N ASN A 55 11.24 12.87 -8.58
CA ASN A 55 12.40 12.50 -7.78
C ASN A 55 11.98 11.93 -6.40
N VAL A 56 10.96 12.49 -5.76
CA VAL A 56 10.34 11.91 -4.56
C VAL A 56 9.94 10.46 -4.81
N LYS A 57 9.22 10.18 -5.91
CA LYS A 57 8.80 8.80 -6.25
C LYS A 57 9.97 7.83 -6.41
N LYS A 58 11.10 8.28 -6.95
CA LYS A 58 12.32 7.45 -7.04
C LYS A 58 12.85 7.10 -5.65
N VAL A 59 12.98 8.10 -4.77
CA VAL A 59 13.43 7.89 -3.38
C VAL A 59 12.47 6.96 -2.63
N GLN A 60 11.18 7.19 -2.77
CA GLN A 60 10.15 6.35 -2.15
C GLN A 60 10.18 4.90 -2.64
N ALA A 61 10.45 4.67 -3.93
CA ALA A 61 10.57 3.32 -4.47
C ALA A 61 11.76 2.56 -3.85
N GLU A 62 12.88 3.23 -3.61
CA GLU A 62 14.05 2.63 -2.96
C GLU A 62 13.77 2.36 -1.48
N MET A 63 13.23 3.33 -0.74
CA MET A 63 12.83 3.15 0.66
C MET A 63 11.80 2.02 0.83
N ALA A 64 10.80 1.98 -0.07
CA ALA A 64 9.81 0.91 -0.07
C ALA A 64 10.44 -0.46 -0.29
N LYS A 65 11.42 -0.55 -1.20
CA LYS A 65 12.14 -1.80 -1.46
C LYS A 65 12.89 -2.28 -0.23
N GLU A 66 13.57 -1.40 0.49
CA GLU A 66 14.27 -1.75 1.73
C GLU A 66 13.32 -2.28 2.80
N VAL A 67 12.18 -1.60 3.01
CA VAL A 67 11.14 -2.04 3.94
C VAL A 67 10.54 -3.38 3.52
N TRP A 68 10.25 -3.56 2.23
CA TRP A 68 9.72 -4.80 1.69
C TRP A 68 10.70 -5.95 1.84
N ASP A 69 11.96 -5.79 1.41
CA ASP A 69 12.96 -6.85 1.45
C ASP A 69 13.20 -7.36 2.89
N LYS A 70 13.13 -6.46 3.88
CA LYS A 70 13.22 -6.80 5.30
C LYS A 70 12.03 -7.64 5.79
N ASN A 71 10.83 -7.41 5.28
CA ASN A 71 9.60 -8.03 5.78
C ASN A 71 9.05 -9.13 4.85
N LYS A 72 9.53 -9.20 3.60
CA LYS A 72 8.99 -10.08 2.55
C LYS A 72 8.82 -11.53 2.98
N SER A 73 9.84 -12.12 3.60
CA SER A 73 9.79 -13.53 4.01
C SER A 73 8.69 -13.81 5.02
N GLU A 74 8.47 -12.91 5.98
CA GLU A 74 7.40 -13.03 6.96
C GLU A 74 6.03 -12.85 6.30
N ILE A 75 5.88 -11.84 5.44
CA ILE A 75 4.66 -11.57 4.71
C ILE A 75 4.29 -12.78 3.84
N GLU A 76 5.24 -13.30 3.07
CA GLU A 76 5.03 -14.45 2.20
C GLU A 76 4.62 -15.70 2.98
N ALA A 77 5.24 -15.95 4.15
CA ALA A 77 4.88 -17.06 5.02
C ALA A 77 3.44 -16.94 5.55
N LYS A 78 3.02 -15.74 5.99
CA LYS A 78 1.66 -15.47 6.45
C LYS A 78 0.63 -15.66 5.34
N VAL A 79 0.93 -15.14 4.15
CA VAL A 79 0.05 -15.27 2.99
C VAL A 79 -0.09 -16.72 2.55
N LYS A 80 1.01 -17.47 2.43
CA LYS A 80 0.96 -18.91 2.09
C LYS A 80 0.21 -19.73 3.13
N LYS A 81 0.32 -19.38 4.41
CA LYS A 81 -0.46 -20.03 5.46
C LYS A 81 -1.96 -19.77 5.27
N ASN A 82 -2.34 -18.52 4.99
CA ASN A 82 -3.71 -18.13 4.69
C ASN A 82 -4.26 -18.85 3.45
N GLU A 83 -3.48 -18.91 2.36
CA GLU A 83 -3.83 -19.65 1.14
C GLU A 83 -4.11 -21.14 1.42
N LYS A 84 -3.30 -21.78 2.26
CA LYS A 84 -3.51 -23.17 2.67
C LYS A 84 -4.79 -23.37 3.49
N TYR A 85 -5.13 -22.45 4.36
CA TYR A 85 -6.39 -22.51 5.10
C TYR A 85 -7.58 -22.50 4.14
N ILE A 86 -7.58 -21.56 3.19
CA ILE A 86 -8.64 -21.44 2.18
C ILE A 86 -8.70 -22.69 1.32
N GLU A 87 -7.56 -23.21 0.85
CA GLU A 87 -7.47 -24.44 0.06
C GLU A 87 -8.04 -25.67 0.80
N ASN A 88 -7.96 -25.69 2.12
CA ASN A 88 -8.48 -26.75 2.99
C ASN A 88 -9.92 -26.51 3.45
N GLY A 89 -10.61 -25.47 2.92
CA GLY A 89 -11.99 -25.12 3.30
C GLY A 89 -12.12 -24.45 4.66
N GLN A 90 -11.02 -23.99 5.25
CA GLN A 90 -10.99 -23.26 6.54
C GLN A 90 -11.20 -21.76 6.28
N TYR A 91 -12.38 -21.42 5.78
CA TYR A 91 -12.70 -20.06 5.30
C TYR A 91 -12.77 -19.01 6.42
N GLU A 92 -12.89 -19.41 7.68
CA GLU A 92 -12.78 -18.51 8.84
C GLU A 92 -11.44 -17.73 8.89
N HIS A 93 -10.41 -18.26 8.24
CA HIS A 93 -9.10 -17.62 8.12
C HIS A 93 -8.97 -16.70 6.90
N MET A 94 -9.98 -16.61 6.05
CA MET A 94 -9.92 -15.79 4.82
C MET A 94 -9.60 -14.31 5.11
N PHE A 95 -10.03 -13.83 6.26
CA PHE A 95 -9.89 -12.43 6.69
C PHE A 95 -8.74 -12.18 7.68
N ASP A 96 -7.89 -13.16 7.97
CA ASP A 96 -6.77 -12.99 8.94
C ASP A 96 -5.82 -11.84 8.54
N LEU A 97 -5.66 -11.58 7.24
CA LEU A 97 -4.82 -10.51 6.71
C LEU A 97 -5.63 -9.36 6.09
N PHE A 98 -6.94 -9.35 6.31
CA PHE A 98 -7.81 -8.31 5.76
C PHE A 98 -7.64 -6.99 6.52
N PRO A 99 -7.65 -5.82 5.83
CA PRO A 99 -7.44 -4.54 6.50
C PRO A 99 -8.53 -4.23 7.52
N LYS A 100 -8.14 -4.07 8.78
CA LYS A 100 -9.08 -3.81 9.89
C LYS A 100 -9.96 -2.59 9.65
N LYS A 101 -9.38 -1.48 9.21
CA LYS A 101 -10.13 -0.24 8.91
C LYS A 101 -11.17 -0.43 7.80
N VAL A 102 -10.89 -1.33 6.84
CA VAL A 102 -11.89 -1.70 5.81
C VAL A 102 -13.02 -2.50 6.43
N ALA A 103 -12.71 -3.50 7.26
CA ALA A 103 -13.73 -4.27 7.96
C ALA A 103 -14.60 -3.38 8.89
N GLU A 104 -13.99 -2.44 9.61
CA GLU A 104 -14.69 -1.47 10.45
C GLU A 104 -15.60 -0.55 9.62
N HIS A 105 -15.10 -0.03 8.50
CA HIS A 105 -15.85 0.86 7.61
C HIS A 105 -17.07 0.16 7.02
N VAL A 106 -16.86 -1.03 6.45
CA VAL A 106 -17.95 -1.81 5.82
C VAL A 106 -18.94 -2.32 6.87
N GLY A 107 -18.45 -2.82 8.01
CA GLY A 107 -19.29 -3.24 9.13
C GLY A 107 -20.20 -2.10 9.60
N LYS A 108 -19.63 -0.91 9.84
CA LYS A 108 -20.41 0.28 10.22
C LYS A 108 -21.46 0.66 9.19
N ALA A 109 -21.14 0.60 7.91
CA ALA A 109 -22.09 0.89 6.83
C ALA A 109 -23.27 -0.09 6.80
N ASN A 110 -23.07 -1.31 7.28
CA ASN A 110 -24.09 -2.37 7.40
C ASN A 110 -24.71 -2.46 8.81
N GLY A 111 -24.35 -1.57 9.73
CA GLY A 111 -24.91 -1.56 11.10
C GLY A 111 -24.38 -2.67 12.01
N VAL A 112 -23.24 -3.26 11.69
CA VAL A 112 -22.58 -4.35 12.45
C VAL A 112 -21.16 -3.97 12.83
N THR A 113 -20.56 -4.70 13.75
CA THR A 113 -19.13 -4.55 14.07
C THR A 113 -18.26 -5.18 12.99
N ALA A 114 -16.97 -4.81 12.94
CA ALA A 114 -16.00 -5.43 12.04
C ALA A 114 -15.93 -6.96 12.23
N LYS A 115 -16.03 -7.41 13.48
CA LYS A 115 -16.00 -8.84 13.82
C LYS A 115 -17.23 -9.56 13.25
N GLU A 116 -18.43 -9.04 13.51
CA GLU A 116 -19.68 -9.60 13.00
C GLU A 116 -19.69 -9.61 11.47
N PHE A 117 -19.22 -8.55 10.81
CA PHE A 117 -19.05 -8.49 9.36
C PHE A 117 -18.17 -9.62 8.83
N VAL A 118 -16.99 -9.83 9.43
CA VAL A 118 -16.07 -10.90 9.03
C VAL A 118 -16.67 -12.28 9.29
N GLU A 119 -17.30 -12.49 10.44
CA GLU A 119 -17.96 -13.75 10.80
C GLU A 119 -19.12 -14.07 9.85
N GLU A 120 -19.91 -13.07 9.47
CA GLU A 120 -21.02 -13.24 8.56
C GLU A 120 -20.54 -13.66 7.17
N ILE A 121 -19.59 -12.94 6.58
CA ILE A 121 -19.05 -13.30 5.26
C ILE A 121 -18.39 -14.67 5.27
N SER A 122 -17.66 -15.00 6.32
CA SER A 122 -17.00 -16.32 6.44
C SER A 122 -18.00 -17.49 6.45
N LYS A 123 -19.23 -17.26 6.90
CA LYS A 123 -20.31 -18.27 6.88
C LYS A 123 -20.86 -18.52 5.48
N TYR A 124 -20.85 -17.50 4.60
CA TYR A 124 -21.33 -17.66 3.22
C TYR A 124 -20.31 -18.29 2.29
N ALA A 125 -19.01 -18.24 2.61
CA ALA A 125 -17.97 -18.80 1.77
C ALA A 125 -18.18 -20.31 1.47
N PRO A 126 -18.51 -21.18 2.46
CA PRO A 126 -18.83 -22.58 2.18
C PRO A 126 -20.04 -22.78 1.28
N GLU A 127 -21.05 -21.92 1.38
CA GLU A 127 -22.25 -21.99 0.52
C GLU A 127 -21.92 -21.59 -0.92
N GLU A 128 -21.05 -20.59 -1.11
CA GLU A 128 -20.63 -20.11 -2.42
C GLU A 128 -19.72 -21.12 -3.13
N TYR A 129 -18.78 -21.71 -2.41
CA TYR A 129 -17.82 -22.66 -2.99
C TYR A 129 -18.30 -24.12 -2.92
N GLY A 130 -19.29 -24.46 -2.10
CA GLY A 130 -19.85 -25.79 -1.94
C GLY A 130 -18.75 -26.84 -1.65
N ASP A 131 -18.82 -27.99 -2.32
CA ASP A 131 -17.79 -29.03 -2.26
C ASP A 131 -16.56 -28.74 -3.15
N GLY A 132 -16.51 -27.54 -3.75
CA GLY A 132 -15.41 -27.11 -4.60
C GLY A 132 -14.18 -26.72 -3.79
N LYS A 133 -13.05 -26.68 -4.49
CA LYS A 133 -11.75 -26.31 -3.92
C LYS A 133 -11.25 -25.01 -4.55
N LEU A 134 -11.09 -23.98 -3.74
CA LEU A 134 -10.49 -22.71 -4.16
C LEU A 134 -8.97 -22.76 -3.89
N ILE A 135 -8.19 -22.64 -4.94
CA ILE A 135 -6.73 -22.57 -4.89
C ILE A 135 -6.31 -21.15 -5.26
N LEU A 136 -5.61 -20.48 -4.35
CA LEU A 136 -5.05 -19.14 -4.57
C LEU A 136 -3.53 -19.24 -4.62
N THR A 137 -2.91 -18.54 -5.55
CA THR A 137 -1.44 -18.49 -5.67
C THR A 137 -0.99 -17.09 -6.00
N ARG A 138 -0.18 -16.49 -5.13
CA ARG A 138 0.42 -15.16 -5.32
C ARG A 138 1.87 -15.25 -5.73
N ASP A 139 2.23 -14.57 -6.83
CA ASP A 139 3.59 -14.58 -7.37
C ASP A 139 4.42 -13.42 -6.78
N PHE A 140 5.03 -13.68 -5.63
CA PHE A 140 5.89 -12.69 -4.93
C PHE A 140 7.16 -12.34 -5.70
N SER A 141 7.58 -13.17 -6.68
CA SER A 141 8.74 -12.84 -7.53
C SER A 141 8.45 -11.67 -8.47
N LYS A 142 7.17 -11.42 -8.75
CA LYS A 142 6.67 -10.33 -9.61
C LYS A 142 6.03 -9.19 -8.81
N ALA A 143 6.26 -9.12 -7.51
CA ALA A 143 5.75 -8.03 -6.68
C ALA A 143 6.30 -6.68 -7.18
N ARG A 144 5.41 -5.71 -7.39
CA ARG A 144 5.76 -4.32 -7.66
C ARG A 144 5.61 -3.51 -6.39
N VAL A 145 6.73 -3.06 -5.85
CA VAL A 145 6.81 -2.40 -4.55
C VAL A 145 6.97 -0.90 -4.72
N ASN A 146 6.28 -0.12 -3.92
CA ASN A 146 6.40 1.33 -3.89
C ASN A 146 5.89 1.90 -2.55
N GLN A 147 5.92 3.21 -2.44
CA GLN A 147 5.38 3.98 -1.32
C GLN A 147 4.40 5.05 -1.80
N THR A 148 3.35 5.31 -1.04
CA THR A 148 2.48 6.48 -1.27
C THR A 148 3.19 7.77 -0.82
N PHE A 149 2.72 8.94 -1.26
CA PHE A 149 3.30 10.23 -0.83
C PHE A 149 3.17 10.51 0.68
N VAL A 150 2.40 9.72 1.42
CA VAL A 150 2.37 9.81 2.89
C VAL A 150 3.31 8.79 3.56
N GLY A 151 4.06 8.00 2.76
CA GLY A 151 5.07 7.07 3.27
C GLY A 151 4.56 5.65 3.51
N ARG A 152 3.32 5.30 3.14
CA ARG A 152 2.80 3.94 3.24
C ARG A 152 3.48 3.02 2.24
N THR A 153 4.17 1.99 2.71
CA THR A 153 4.76 0.97 1.85
C THR A 153 3.68 -0.01 1.37
N TYR A 154 3.69 -0.32 0.08
CA TYR A 154 2.79 -1.29 -0.53
C TYR A 154 3.47 -2.11 -1.62
N ALA A 155 2.91 -3.29 -1.87
CA ALA A 155 3.27 -4.14 -3.00
C ALA A 155 2.00 -4.57 -3.76
N VAL A 156 2.07 -4.57 -5.08
CA VAL A 156 1.04 -5.16 -5.95
C VAL A 156 1.57 -6.49 -6.45
N VAL A 157 0.91 -7.57 -6.06
CA VAL A 157 1.33 -8.96 -6.30
C VAL A 157 0.34 -9.61 -7.25
N PRO A 158 0.76 -10.22 -8.37
CA PRO A 158 -0.12 -11.01 -9.22
C PRO A 158 -0.74 -12.18 -8.46
N LEU A 159 -2.03 -12.38 -8.64
CA LEU A 159 -2.82 -13.46 -8.07
C LEU A 159 -3.40 -14.32 -9.20
N SER A 160 -3.19 -15.62 -9.11
CA SER A 160 -3.92 -16.63 -9.88
C SER A 160 -4.88 -17.37 -8.95
N SER A 161 -6.11 -17.55 -9.37
CA SER A 161 -7.10 -18.38 -8.68
C SER A 161 -7.53 -19.52 -9.56
N GLN A 162 -7.75 -20.69 -8.97
CA GLN A 162 -8.35 -21.84 -9.61
C GLN A 162 -9.45 -22.37 -8.70
N PHE A 163 -10.66 -22.42 -9.21
CA PHE A 163 -11.77 -23.05 -8.53
C PHE A 163 -12.03 -24.41 -9.20
N LYS A 164 -11.98 -25.49 -8.43
CA LYS A 164 -12.28 -26.84 -8.88
C LYS A 164 -13.58 -27.30 -8.27
N THR A 165 -14.56 -27.61 -9.09
CA THR A 165 -15.84 -28.20 -8.65
C THR A 165 -15.72 -29.69 -8.41
N SER A 166 -16.62 -30.26 -7.64
CA SER A 166 -16.68 -31.71 -7.34
C SER A 166 -16.91 -32.57 -8.60
N ASP A 167 -17.55 -32.02 -9.64
CA ASP A 167 -17.77 -32.71 -10.94
C ASP A 167 -16.55 -32.59 -11.88
N GLY A 168 -15.43 -32.06 -11.39
CA GLY A 168 -14.14 -32.02 -12.11
C GLY A 168 -13.98 -30.83 -13.07
N LYS A 169 -14.92 -29.89 -13.11
CA LYS A 169 -14.74 -28.63 -13.85
C LYS A 169 -13.75 -27.75 -13.11
N SER A 170 -13.08 -26.89 -13.86
CA SER A 170 -12.12 -25.95 -13.31
C SER A 170 -12.31 -24.59 -13.97
N GLU A 171 -12.41 -23.55 -13.13
CA GLU A 171 -12.41 -22.16 -13.55
C GLU A 171 -11.13 -21.49 -13.09
N GLU A 172 -10.49 -20.74 -13.97
CA GLU A 172 -9.26 -20.01 -13.67
C GLU A 172 -9.50 -18.51 -13.74
N GLY A 173 -8.93 -17.79 -12.77
CA GLY A 173 -8.97 -16.34 -12.70
C GLY A 173 -7.57 -15.76 -12.57
N LYS A 174 -7.40 -14.52 -13.04
CA LYS A 174 -6.20 -13.72 -12.81
C LYS A 174 -6.59 -12.36 -12.30
N SER A 175 -5.97 -11.93 -11.23
CA SER A 175 -6.19 -10.64 -10.61
C SER A 175 -4.90 -10.14 -9.93
N GLN A 176 -5.02 -9.16 -9.09
CA GLN A 176 -3.90 -8.62 -8.32
C GLN A 176 -4.31 -8.49 -6.86
N THR A 177 -3.35 -8.69 -5.97
CA THR A 177 -3.51 -8.42 -4.54
C THR A 177 -2.68 -7.19 -4.19
N LEU A 178 -3.27 -6.24 -3.51
CA LEU A 178 -2.57 -5.16 -2.82
C LEU A 178 -2.17 -5.66 -1.43
N ILE A 179 -0.89 -5.60 -1.13
CA ILE A 179 -0.33 -5.86 0.20
C ILE A 179 0.27 -4.55 0.68
N PHE A 180 -0.10 -4.07 1.86
CA PHE A 180 0.36 -2.79 2.36
C PHE A 180 0.49 -2.78 3.88
N GLU A 181 1.36 -1.90 4.35
CA GLU A 181 1.59 -1.69 5.77
C GLU A 181 0.64 -0.60 6.29
N ASP A 182 0.01 -0.84 7.44
CA ASP A 182 -0.75 0.14 8.20
C ASP A 182 -0.53 -0.10 9.70
N GLU A 183 -0.08 0.92 10.42
CA GLU A 183 0.16 0.89 11.88
C GLU A 183 1.08 -0.26 12.32
N GLY A 184 2.13 -0.54 11.54
CA GLY A 184 3.12 -1.59 11.82
C GLY A 184 2.63 -3.02 11.51
N GLN A 185 1.47 -3.16 10.85
CA GLN A 185 0.92 -4.45 10.44
C GLN A 185 0.80 -4.51 8.92
N TRP A 186 0.97 -5.71 8.38
CA TRP A 186 0.79 -5.96 6.95
C TRP A 186 -0.57 -6.58 6.68
N TYR A 187 -1.29 -5.97 5.77
CA TYR A 187 -2.62 -6.37 5.32
C TYR A 187 -2.63 -6.71 3.84
N MET A 188 -3.60 -7.49 3.41
CA MET A 188 -3.82 -7.76 1.99
C MET A 188 -5.30 -7.64 1.62
N ILE A 189 -5.55 -7.20 0.38
CA ILE A 189 -6.87 -7.16 -0.21
C ILE A 189 -6.75 -7.36 -1.73
N ASN A 190 -7.66 -8.13 -2.32
CA ASN A 190 -7.67 -8.29 -3.76
C ASN A 190 -8.14 -6.99 -4.43
N ILE A 191 -7.53 -6.65 -5.57
CA ILE A 191 -7.88 -5.48 -6.36
C ILE A 191 -8.99 -5.87 -7.32
N ASP A 192 -10.21 -5.45 -7.03
CA ASP A 192 -11.40 -5.71 -7.83
C ASP A 192 -12.36 -4.50 -7.81
N LYS A 193 -13.45 -4.61 -8.54
CA LYS A 193 -14.44 -3.51 -8.67
C LYS A 193 -15.15 -3.17 -7.34
N ILE A 194 -15.19 -4.09 -6.39
CA ILE A 194 -15.85 -3.91 -5.09
C ILE A 194 -14.87 -3.28 -4.10
N SER A 195 -13.66 -3.79 -4.04
CA SER A 195 -12.64 -3.35 -3.07
C SER A 195 -12.08 -1.95 -3.37
N ILE A 196 -11.95 -1.58 -4.67
CA ILE A 196 -11.35 -0.31 -5.07
C ILE A 196 -12.04 0.92 -4.47
N PRO A 197 -13.38 1.10 -4.55
CA PRO A 197 -14.05 2.25 -3.96
C PRO A 197 -13.82 2.36 -2.46
N VAL A 198 -13.97 1.25 -1.74
CA VAL A 198 -13.79 1.19 -0.28
C VAL A 198 -12.36 1.52 0.12
N LEU A 199 -11.36 0.96 -0.60
CA LEU A 199 -9.95 1.28 -0.36
C LEU A 199 -9.67 2.77 -0.52
N LYS A 200 -10.21 3.41 -1.54
CA LYS A 200 -10.03 4.85 -1.78
C LYS A 200 -10.69 5.73 -0.72
N GLU A 201 -11.74 5.26 -0.12
CA GLU A 201 -12.43 5.96 0.95
C GLU A 201 -11.68 5.82 2.28
N VAL A 202 -11.30 4.59 2.64
CA VAL A 202 -10.62 4.28 3.91
C VAL A 202 -9.16 4.71 3.90
N TYR A 203 -8.49 4.59 2.74
CA TYR A 203 -7.07 4.94 2.53
C TYR A 203 -6.92 5.94 1.36
N PRO A 204 -7.18 7.24 1.59
CA PRO A 204 -7.16 8.25 0.52
C PRO A 204 -5.81 8.39 -0.19
N ASP A 205 -4.72 8.03 0.46
CA ASP A 205 -3.37 8.02 -0.10
C ASP A 205 -3.18 6.94 -1.20
N LEU A 206 -3.99 5.88 -1.18
CA LEU A 206 -3.98 4.84 -2.22
C LEU A 206 -4.68 5.26 -3.53
N LYS A 207 -5.40 6.40 -3.57
CA LYS A 207 -6.07 6.91 -4.80
C LYS A 207 -5.11 7.12 -5.97
N GLU A 208 -3.82 7.30 -5.68
CA GLU A 208 -2.80 7.56 -6.68
C GLU A 208 -2.30 6.29 -7.39
N LEU A 209 -2.58 5.12 -6.85
CA LEU A 209 -2.17 3.86 -7.45
C LEU A 209 -2.85 3.67 -8.81
N LYS A 210 -2.04 3.33 -9.83
CA LYS A 210 -2.54 3.07 -11.19
C LYS A 210 -3.47 1.86 -11.21
N GLU A 211 -3.18 0.88 -10.38
CA GLU A 211 -3.91 -0.37 -10.23
C GLU A 211 -5.33 -0.16 -9.67
N LEU A 212 -5.56 0.98 -9.01
CA LEU A 212 -6.88 1.34 -8.47
C LEU A 212 -7.62 2.36 -9.36
N LYS A 213 -7.12 2.67 -10.54
CA LYS A 213 -7.77 3.55 -11.51
C LYS A 213 -8.62 2.73 -12.46
#